data_3f6df4238abba48abc12840dcaf39fc2
#
_entry.id   3f6df4238abba48abc12840dcaf39fc2
#
_cell.length_a   1.000
_cell.length_b   1.000
_cell.length_c   1.000
_cell.angle_alpha   90.00
_cell.angle_beta   90.00
_cell.angle_gamma   90.00
#
_symmetry.space_group_name_H-M   'P 1'
#
loop_
_entity.id
_entity.type
_entity.pdbx_description
1 polymer ?
#
loop_
_entity_poly.entity_id
_entity_poly.type
_entity_poly.pdbx_seq_one_letter_code
_entity_poly.pdbx_strand_id
1 'polypeptide(L)'
;MVAAHPNPHQFLDVERAGRRVTLTLVAAYDGANGGFNFDGYGRGELLLSVPLGWRVRIRCENRGPLRHSCAVVRGPQTAKPAFPGASTGELQAGAKASFEFRATRRGTYRLACLVPGHEEARMWDVLDVGKTRAVAISARAGP
;
A
#
# COMPACT_ATOMS: atom_id res chain seq x y z
N MET A 1 -23.55 13.15 -2.15
CA MET A 1 -23.37 11.70 -2.38
C MET A 1 -21.89 11.37 -2.31
N VAL A 2 -21.54 10.42 -1.48
CA VAL A 2 -20.16 9.98 -1.37
C VAL A 2 -19.90 8.95 -2.48
N ALA A 3 -18.83 9.15 -3.25
CA ALA A 3 -18.47 8.19 -4.27
C ALA A 3 -18.10 6.86 -3.59
N ALA A 4 -18.57 5.75 -4.15
CA ALA A 4 -18.22 4.44 -3.65
C ALA A 4 -16.74 4.18 -3.90
N HIS A 5 -16.04 3.62 -2.89
CA HIS A 5 -14.68 3.17 -3.07
C HIS A 5 -14.64 1.97 -4.03
N PRO A 6 -13.57 1.82 -4.80
CA PRO A 6 -13.39 0.63 -5.63
C PRO A 6 -13.33 -0.62 -4.75
N ASN A 7 -13.68 -1.76 -5.34
CA ASN A 7 -13.49 -3.03 -4.64
C ASN A 7 -11.99 -3.31 -4.53
N PRO A 8 -11.44 -3.45 -3.32
CA PRO A 8 -9.99 -3.64 -3.17
C PRO A 8 -9.48 -4.91 -3.83
N HIS A 9 -10.32 -5.92 -4.03
CA HIS A 9 -9.90 -7.16 -4.69
C HIS A 9 -9.46 -6.95 -6.13
N GLN A 10 -9.91 -5.90 -6.80
CA GLN A 10 -9.49 -5.62 -8.18
C GLN A 10 -8.01 -5.24 -8.30
N PHE A 11 -7.38 -4.86 -7.20
CA PHE A 11 -5.96 -4.47 -7.18
C PHE A 11 -5.05 -5.60 -6.69
N LEU A 12 -5.62 -6.76 -6.37
CA LEU A 12 -4.90 -7.86 -5.74
C LEU A 12 -4.81 -9.06 -6.67
N ASP A 13 -3.61 -9.64 -6.77
CA ASP A 13 -3.38 -10.90 -7.44
C ASP A 13 -2.66 -11.85 -6.49
N VAL A 14 -3.22 -13.05 -6.30
CA VAL A 14 -2.69 -14.03 -5.37
C VAL A 14 -2.24 -15.27 -6.14
N GLU A 15 -0.96 -15.58 -6.02
CA GLU A 15 -0.37 -16.80 -6.61
C GLU A 15 -0.02 -17.76 -5.48
N ARG A 16 -0.95 -18.67 -5.18
CA ARG A 16 -0.84 -19.54 -4.00
C ARG A 16 0.31 -20.53 -4.11
N ALA A 17 0.50 -21.10 -5.28
CA ALA A 17 1.56 -22.10 -5.50
C ALA A 17 2.95 -21.49 -5.22
N GLY A 18 3.17 -20.27 -5.69
CA GLY A 18 4.43 -19.55 -5.46
C GLY A 18 4.50 -18.77 -4.17
N ARG A 19 3.44 -18.77 -3.38
CA ARG A 19 3.34 -17.96 -2.15
C ARG A 19 3.70 -16.51 -2.39
N ARG A 20 3.11 -15.94 -3.43
CA ARG A 20 3.31 -14.54 -3.82
C ARG A 20 1.98 -13.84 -3.88
N VAL A 21 1.96 -12.61 -3.39
CA VAL A 21 0.84 -11.70 -3.57
C VAL A 21 1.34 -10.44 -4.24
N THR A 22 0.58 -9.93 -5.20
CA THR A 22 0.86 -8.65 -5.86
C THR A 22 -0.29 -7.71 -5.57
N LEU A 23 0.02 -6.56 -4.99
CA LEU A 23 -0.93 -5.49 -4.77
C LEU A 23 -0.52 -4.29 -5.63
N THR A 24 -1.44 -3.80 -6.44
CA THR A 24 -1.24 -2.56 -7.19
C THR A 24 -1.76 -1.41 -6.35
N LEU A 25 -0.88 -0.46 -6.04
CA LEU A 25 -1.24 0.77 -5.34
C LEU A 25 -1.23 1.91 -6.36
N VAL A 26 -2.39 2.45 -6.66
CA VAL A 26 -2.54 3.60 -7.55
C VAL A 26 -2.64 4.84 -6.68
N ALA A 27 -1.55 5.59 -6.62
CA ALA A 27 -1.49 6.85 -5.88
C ALA A 27 -2.36 7.89 -6.60
N ALA A 28 -3.17 8.62 -5.84
CA ALA A 28 -4.12 9.60 -6.37
C ALA A 28 -5.09 8.95 -7.37
N TYR A 29 -5.62 7.79 -6.99
CA TYR A 29 -6.57 7.03 -7.81
C TYR A 29 -7.79 7.86 -8.19
N ASP A 30 -8.30 8.61 -7.21
CA ASP A 30 -9.44 9.52 -7.37
C ASP A 30 -9.26 10.72 -6.43
N GLY A 31 -10.31 11.50 -6.25
CA GLY A 31 -10.29 12.70 -5.41
C GLY A 31 -10.44 12.42 -3.91
N ALA A 32 -10.59 11.17 -3.50
CA ALA A 32 -10.73 10.84 -2.08
C ALA A 32 -9.54 11.36 -1.29
N ASN A 33 -9.80 11.87 -0.09
CA ASN A 33 -8.79 12.43 0.80
C ASN A 33 -7.92 13.51 0.09
N GLY A 34 -8.54 14.28 -0.81
CA GLY A 34 -7.82 15.34 -1.55
C GLY A 34 -6.79 14.81 -2.52
N GLY A 35 -6.91 13.58 -2.97
CA GLY A 35 -5.92 12.91 -3.83
C GLY A 35 -4.83 12.18 -3.08
N PHE A 36 -4.76 12.31 -1.76
CA PHE A 36 -3.77 11.60 -0.93
C PHE A 36 -4.29 10.22 -0.56
N ASN A 37 -4.36 9.35 -1.57
CA ASN A 37 -4.91 8.00 -1.41
C ASN A 37 -4.16 6.99 -2.27
N PHE A 38 -4.31 5.71 -1.91
CA PHE A 38 -3.95 4.56 -2.72
C PHE A 38 -5.24 3.83 -3.05
N ASP A 39 -5.52 3.63 -4.34
CA ASP A 39 -6.71 2.92 -4.80
C ASP A 39 -8.02 3.55 -4.29
N GLY A 40 -7.98 4.83 -3.98
CA GLY A 40 -9.08 5.54 -3.37
C GLY A 40 -9.15 5.44 -1.86
N TYR A 41 -8.19 4.78 -1.22
CA TYR A 41 -8.14 4.56 0.23
C TYR A 41 -6.98 5.31 0.85
N GLY A 42 -7.18 5.80 2.04
CA GLY A 42 -6.16 6.39 2.90
C GLY A 42 -6.57 6.19 4.33
N ARG A 43 -5.80 6.76 5.28
CA ARG A 43 -6.16 6.77 6.70
C ARG A 43 -6.29 5.37 7.29
N GLY A 44 -5.56 4.39 6.73
CA GLY A 44 -5.62 3.02 7.19
C GLY A 44 -6.87 2.25 6.76
N GLU A 45 -7.61 2.75 5.78
CA GLU A 45 -8.86 2.12 5.34
C GLU A 45 -8.63 0.84 4.56
N LEU A 46 -7.53 0.76 3.80
CA LEU A 46 -7.17 -0.46 3.07
C LEU A 46 -6.28 -1.33 3.94
N LEU A 47 -6.65 -2.59 4.08
CA LEU A 47 -5.91 -3.56 4.87
C LEU A 47 -5.57 -4.78 4.04
N LEU A 48 -4.28 -5.02 3.83
CA LEU A 48 -3.78 -6.26 3.24
C LEU A 48 -3.17 -7.12 4.34
N SER A 49 -3.62 -8.36 4.44
CA SER A 49 -3.07 -9.34 5.39
C SER A 49 -2.39 -10.45 4.61
N VAL A 50 -1.14 -10.75 4.96
CA VAL A 50 -0.37 -11.80 4.29
C VAL A 50 0.20 -12.78 5.32
N PRO A 51 0.28 -14.08 4.98
CA PRO A 51 0.92 -15.04 5.84
C PRO A 51 2.42 -14.79 5.94
N LEU A 52 3.01 -15.18 7.05
CA LEU A 52 4.46 -15.09 7.26
C LEU A 52 5.20 -15.87 6.18
N GLY A 53 6.26 -15.27 5.62
CA GLY A 53 7.12 -15.91 4.65
C GLY A 53 6.71 -15.73 3.19
N TRP A 54 5.55 -15.14 2.94
CA TRP A 54 5.11 -14.89 1.57
C TRP A 54 5.93 -13.77 0.92
N ARG A 55 6.04 -13.84 -0.40
CA ARG A 55 6.58 -12.73 -1.20
C ARG A 55 5.48 -11.73 -1.46
N VAL A 56 5.79 -10.47 -1.22
CA VAL A 56 4.86 -9.36 -1.44
C VAL A 56 5.44 -8.47 -2.52
N ARG A 57 4.73 -8.35 -3.62
CA ARG A 57 5.08 -7.43 -4.70
C ARG A 57 4.13 -6.25 -4.66
N ILE A 58 4.68 -5.06 -4.62
CA ILE A 58 3.91 -3.82 -4.72
C ILE A 58 4.20 -3.19 -6.07
N ARG A 59 3.13 -2.99 -6.85
CA ARG A 59 3.19 -2.21 -8.08
C ARG A 59 2.61 -0.85 -7.78
N CYS A 60 3.42 0.18 -7.95
CA CYS A 60 3.03 1.56 -7.63
C CYS A 60 2.86 2.35 -8.91
N GLU A 61 1.70 2.98 -9.06
CA GLU A 61 1.40 3.85 -10.19
C GLU A 61 1.03 5.22 -9.65
N ASN A 62 1.67 6.28 -10.14
CA ASN A 62 1.29 7.64 -9.77
C ASN A 62 0.36 8.22 -10.82
N ARG A 63 -0.91 8.35 -10.49
CA ARG A 63 -1.94 8.90 -11.39
C ARG A 63 -2.14 10.40 -11.19
N GLY A 64 -1.67 10.93 -10.06
CA GLY A 64 -1.90 12.33 -9.71
C GLY A 64 -0.87 13.29 -10.27
N PRO A 65 -1.14 14.62 -10.15
CA PRO A 65 -0.21 15.64 -10.61
C PRO A 65 0.98 15.84 -9.67
N LEU A 66 0.85 15.47 -8.40
CA LEU A 66 1.92 15.59 -7.42
C LEU A 66 2.82 14.36 -7.47
N ARG A 67 4.04 14.48 -6.97
CA ARG A 67 4.90 13.32 -6.75
C ARG A 67 4.32 12.47 -5.65
N HIS A 68 4.40 11.16 -5.81
CA HIS A 68 4.00 10.18 -4.81
C HIS A 68 5.00 9.05 -4.77
N SER A 69 4.99 8.28 -3.70
CA SER A 69 5.80 7.08 -3.57
C SER A 69 5.01 5.98 -2.90
N CYS A 70 5.47 4.74 -3.05
CA CYS A 70 4.95 3.60 -2.32
C CYS A 70 6.08 2.98 -1.53
N ALA A 71 5.83 2.75 -0.25
CA ALA A 71 6.81 2.10 0.63
C ALA A 71 6.09 1.28 1.69
N VAL A 72 6.78 0.28 2.22
CA VAL A 72 6.34 -0.45 3.41
C VAL A 72 7.25 -0.02 4.55
N VAL A 73 6.65 0.58 5.57
CA VAL A 73 7.38 1.12 6.74
C VAL A 73 6.77 0.61 8.03
N ARG A 74 7.53 0.69 9.12
CA ARG A 74 7.08 0.14 10.40
C ARG A 74 5.95 0.94 11.04
N GLY A 75 5.90 2.23 10.82
CA GLY A 75 4.88 3.05 11.47
C GLY A 75 4.99 4.50 11.05
N PRO A 76 4.32 5.40 11.78
CA PRO A 76 4.26 6.80 11.39
C PRO A 76 5.64 7.47 11.37
N GLN A 77 5.82 8.36 10.42
CA GLN A 77 7.01 9.21 10.29
C GLN A 77 8.32 8.41 10.20
N THR A 78 8.24 7.23 9.58
CA THR A 78 9.39 6.36 9.38
C THR A 78 9.73 6.35 7.90
N ALA A 79 10.87 6.92 7.53
CA ALA A 79 11.28 6.97 6.13
C ALA A 79 12.02 5.71 5.68
N LYS A 80 12.54 4.93 6.62
CA LYS A 80 13.28 3.72 6.29
C LYS A 80 12.32 2.57 5.95
N PRO A 81 12.50 1.90 4.80
CA PRO A 81 11.70 0.71 4.50
C PRO A 81 11.85 -0.37 5.58
N ALA A 82 10.73 -1.02 5.91
CA ALA A 82 10.71 -2.07 6.92
C ALA A 82 11.37 -3.37 6.45
N PHE A 83 11.49 -3.54 5.15
CA PHE A 83 12.14 -4.70 4.51
C PHE A 83 13.10 -4.17 3.45
N PRO A 84 14.20 -4.91 3.15
CA PRO A 84 15.15 -4.46 2.12
C PRO A 84 14.44 -4.19 0.80
N GLY A 85 14.68 -3.02 0.22
CA GLY A 85 14.14 -2.64 -1.08
C GLY A 85 12.66 -2.28 -1.12
N ALA A 86 11.97 -2.20 0.03
CA ALA A 86 10.53 -1.99 0.06
C ALA A 86 10.14 -0.51 -0.08
N SER A 87 10.60 0.12 -1.14
CA SER A 87 10.24 1.51 -1.50
C SER A 87 10.51 1.73 -2.98
N THR A 88 9.64 2.52 -3.62
CA THR A 88 9.87 2.93 -5.00
C THR A 88 10.73 4.17 -5.11
N GLY A 89 10.89 4.93 -4.02
CA GLY A 89 11.30 6.32 -4.14
C GLY A 89 10.19 7.17 -4.73
N GLU A 90 10.46 8.45 -4.93
CA GLU A 90 9.47 9.38 -5.46
C GLU A 90 9.25 9.15 -6.95
N LEU A 91 7.98 9.09 -7.34
CA LEU A 91 7.55 8.93 -8.73
C LEU A 91 6.89 10.22 -9.20
N GLN A 92 7.29 10.68 -10.39
CA GLN A 92 6.62 11.79 -11.05
C GLN A 92 5.25 11.37 -11.56
N ALA A 93 4.43 12.34 -11.92
CA ALA A 93 3.10 12.09 -12.49
C ALA A 93 3.20 11.11 -13.67
N GLY A 94 2.37 10.08 -13.66
CA GLY A 94 2.33 9.05 -14.70
C GLY A 94 3.39 7.97 -14.59
N ALA A 95 4.35 8.09 -13.68
CA ALA A 95 5.41 7.09 -13.53
C ALA A 95 4.91 5.87 -12.76
N LYS A 96 5.55 4.73 -13.05
CA LYS A 96 5.27 3.44 -12.41
C LYS A 96 6.58 2.81 -11.96
N ALA A 97 6.53 2.11 -10.85
CA ALA A 97 7.65 1.31 -10.36
C ALA A 97 7.12 0.19 -9.49
N SER A 98 7.93 -0.80 -9.22
CA SER A 98 7.53 -1.89 -8.35
C SER A 98 8.71 -2.36 -7.51
N PHE A 99 8.38 -3.00 -6.39
CA PHE A 99 9.38 -3.69 -5.57
C PHE A 99 8.77 -4.98 -5.04
N GLU A 100 9.62 -5.87 -4.58
CA GLU A 100 9.21 -7.13 -4.00
C GLU A 100 10.04 -7.38 -2.74
N PHE A 101 9.42 -7.94 -1.73
CA PHE A 101 10.12 -8.33 -0.51
C PHE A 101 9.48 -9.60 0.03
N ARG A 102 10.22 -10.30 0.91
CA ARG A 102 9.67 -11.45 1.63
C ARG A 102 9.20 -11.00 3.00
N ALA A 103 7.97 -11.34 3.34
CA ALA A 103 7.36 -10.95 4.61
C ALA A 103 7.86 -11.86 5.74
N THR A 104 9.07 -11.62 6.22
CA THR A 104 9.78 -12.49 7.15
C THR A 104 9.57 -12.14 8.60
N ARG A 105 8.92 -11.04 8.90
CA ARG A 105 8.69 -10.60 10.30
C ARG A 105 7.24 -10.27 10.52
N ARG A 106 6.67 -10.89 11.55
CA ARG A 106 5.29 -10.60 11.99
C ARG A 106 5.17 -9.15 12.43
N GLY A 107 4.04 -8.58 12.17
CA GLY A 107 3.75 -7.22 12.64
C GLY A 107 2.74 -6.51 11.78
N THR A 108 2.44 -5.29 12.19
CA THR A 108 1.59 -4.37 11.47
C THR A 108 2.47 -3.26 10.90
N TYR A 109 2.34 -3.04 9.60
CA TYR A 109 3.15 -2.09 8.85
C TYR A 109 2.25 -1.08 8.15
N ARG A 110 2.83 0.01 7.71
CA ARG A 110 2.13 0.96 6.85
C ARG A 110 2.55 0.79 5.40
N LEU A 111 1.56 0.83 4.52
CA LEU A 111 1.73 1.09 3.09
C LEU A 111 1.66 2.61 2.97
N ALA A 112 2.79 3.28 2.76
CA ALA A 112 2.86 4.73 2.95
C ALA A 112 3.46 5.45 1.75
N CYS A 113 3.05 6.69 1.58
CA CYS A 113 3.71 7.63 0.68
C CYS A 113 4.71 8.46 1.52
N LEU A 114 5.98 8.42 1.15
CA LEU A 114 7.04 9.07 1.92
C LEU A 114 7.40 10.47 1.40
N VAL A 115 6.67 10.99 0.42
CA VAL A 115 6.85 12.37 -0.01
C VAL A 115 6.51 13.28 1.17
N PRO A 116 7.38 14.26 1.53
CA PRO A 116 7.15 15.12 2.68
C PRO A 116 5.75 15.74 2.71
N GLY A 117 5.08 15.64 3.84
CA GLY A 117 3.73 16.16 4.05
C GLY A 117 2.61 15.20 3.68
N HIS A 118 2.88 14.16 2.90
CA HIS A 118 1.82 13.26 2.42
C HIS A 118 1.34 12.30 3.50
N GLU A 119 2.23 11.82 4.37
CA GLU A 119 1.81 10.96 5.47
C GLU A 119 0.97 11.75 6.48
N GLU A 120 1.31 13.00 6.73
CA GLU A 120 0.53 13.91 7.56
C GLU A 120 -0.84 14.18 6.93
N ALA A 121 -0.93 14.15 5.62
CA ALA A 121 -2.20 14.21 4.88
C ALA A 121 -2.94 12.87 4.89
N ARG A 122 -2.43 11.88 5.65
CA ARG A 122 -3.01 10.55 5.86
C ARG A 122 -2.98 9.66 4.63
N MET A 123 -1.96 9.82 3.80
CA MET A 123 -1.74 8.94 2.65
C MET A 123 -0.98 7.70 3.09
N TRP A 124 -1.69 6.80 3.77
CA TRP A 124 -1.15 5.52 4.21
C TRP A 124 -2.28 4.53 4.43
N ASP A 125 -1.97 3.27 4.26
CA ASP A 125 -2.85 2.15 4.55
C ASP A 125 -2.08 1.09 5.32
N VAL A 126 -2.62 -0.12 5.47
CA VAL A 126 -2.08 -1.09 6.42
C VAL A 126 -1.72 -2.41 5.75
N LEU A 127 -0.58 -2.94 6.14
CA LEU A 127 -0.15 -4.30 5.84
C LEU A 127 0.05 -5.05 7.15
N ASP A 128 -0.69 -6.14 7.34
CA ASP A 128 -0.48 -7.07 8.45
C ASP A 128 0.27 -8.31 7.95
N VAL A 129 1.29 -8.72 8.66
CA VAL A 129 2.08 -9.92 8.35
C VAL A 129 1.96 -10.92 9.47
N GLY A 130 1.57 -12.15 9.13
CA GLY A 130 1.59 -13.27 10.07
C GLY A 130 0.35 -13.39 10.94
N LYS A 131 -0.69 -12.59 10.74
CA LYS A 131 -1.94 -12.66 11.51
C LYS A 131 -2.95 -13.61 10.90
N THR A 132 -2.81 -13.93 9.61
CA THR A 132 -3.75 -14.78 8.90
C THR A 132 -3.05 -15.94 8.23
N ARG A 133 -3.78 -17.03 7.95
CA ARG A 133 -3.24 -18.20 7.25
C ARG A 133 -3.35 -18.05 5.73
N ALA A 134 -4.19 -17.14 5.27
CA ALA A 134 -4.41 -16.88 3.85
C ALA A 134 -4.31 -15.39 3.61
N VAL A 135 -4.00 -15.02 2.36
CA VAL A 135 -4.01 -13.61 1.96
C VAL A 135 -5.45 -13.11 2.01
N ALA A 136 -5.63 -11.94 2.58
CA ALA A 136 -6.92 -11.26 2.63
C ALA A 136 -6.72 -9.78 2.39
N ILE A 137 -7.68 -9.18 1.72
CA ILE A 137 -7.72 -7.72 1.54
C ILE A 137 -9.11 -7.24 1.91
N SER A 138 -9.17 -6.13 2.63
CA SER A 138 -10.44 -5.54 3.03
C SER A 138 -10.32 -4.03 3.11
N ALA A 139 -11.47 -3.39 3.07
CA ALA A 139 -11.59 -1.97 3.31
C ALA A 139 -12.35 -1.78 4.62
N ARG A 140 -11.90 -0.83 5.44
CA ARG A 140 -12.53 -0.53 6.71
C ARG A 140 -12.65 0.97 6.89
N ALA A 141 -13.51 1.40 7.80
CA ALA A 141 -13.59 2.82 8.15
C ALA A 141 -12.26 3.25 8.76
N GLY A 142 -11.74 4.39 8.31
CA GLY A 142 -10.53 4.97 8.89
C GLY A 142 -10.78 5.45 10.31
N PRO A 143 -9.71 5.64 11.09
CA PRO A 143 -9.82 6.15 12.44
C PRO A 143 -10.33 7.59 12.49
#